data_ecfbc3935643ce273996e4c4a5bde97c
#
_entry.id   ecfbc3935643ce273996e4c4a5bde97c
#
_cell.length_a   1.000
_cell.length_b   1.000
_cell.length_c   1.000
_cell.angle_alpha   90.00
_cell.angle_beta   90.00
_cell.angle_gamma   90.00
#
_symmetry.space_group_name_H-M   'P 1'
#
loop_
_entity.id
_entity.type
_entity.pdbx_description
1 polymer ?
#
loop_
_entity_poly.entity_id
_entity_poly.type
_entity_poly.pdbx_seq_one_letter_code
_entity_poly.pdbx_strand_id
1 'polypeptide(L)'
;MTKKLRRGYTTGTCAQAATKAAVTMLLGNVSVDQVTVSLPGKEVLTLKIAEAQKEFNKYNKSNPEIESVSCAVRKDSGDDPDITNGILVYSKVSRIKSGIVLDGGIGVGRVTKPGLDQPVGNAAINTVPRQMIVKEVSEVCHLFDFQGGIKVVISVPEGENLAAQTFNPRLGIKGGISILGTSGIVEPMSDKALLDTIAVELKQKRAEGHSIVAISPGNYGLEFMKRTYGYDLERSVKCSNFIGQTIDMVKELGFSKMLLTGHIGKLIK
;
A
#
# COMPACT_ATOMS: atom_id res chain seq x y z
N MET A 1 21.05 1.20 -27.00
CA MET A 1 19.61 1.04 -26.70
C MET A 1 19.45 0.80 -25.22
N THR A 2 18.88 1.72 -24.47
CA THR A 2 18.56 1.51 -23.05
C THR A 2 17.47 0.43 -22.95
N LYS A 3 17.77 -0.69 -22.30
CA LYS A 3 16.82 -1.79 -22.08
C LYS A 3 15.62 -1.22 -21.31
N LYS A 4 14.43 -1.29 -21.90
CA LYS A 4 13.19 -0.89 -21.21
C LYS A 4 12.96 -1.83 -20.04
N LEU A 5 12.92 -1.30 -18.82
CA LEU A 5 12.66 -2.06 -17.62
C LEU A 5 11.23 -2.62 -17.62
N ARG A 6 11.06 -3.84 -17.11
CA ARG A 6 9.76 -4.51 -17.01
C ARG A 6 8.97 -3.93 -15.84
N ARG A 7 7.76 -3.47 -16.11
CA ARG A 7 6.82 -3.00 -15.09
C ARG A 7 6.24 -4.18 -14.30
N GLY A 8 5.86 -3.90 -13.07
CA GLY A 8 5.16 -4.81 -12.19
C GLY A 8 3.79 -4.27 -11.78
N TYR A 9 3.18 -4.87 -10.74
CA TYR A 9 1.92 -4.40 -10.19
C TYR A 9 2.01 -4.28 -8.67
N THR A 10 1.19 -3.36 -8.12
CA THR A 10 1.25 -2.95 -6.71
C THR A 10 0.58 -3.95 -5.77
N THR A 11 0.82 -3.82 -4.45
CA THR A 11 0.08 -4.56 -3.42
C THR A 11 -1.42 -4.30 -3.51
N GLY A 12 -1.84 -3.08 -3.89
CA GLY A 12 -3.24 -2.73 -4.14
C GLY A 12 -3.87 -3.53 -5.26
N THR A 13 -3.15 -3.70 -6.38
CA THR A 13 -3.61 -4.51 -7.51
C THR A 13 -3.70 -6.01 -7.16
N CYS A 14 -2.73 -6.52 -6.38
CA CYS A 14 -2.82 -7.89 -5.88
C CYS A 14 -4.05 -8.10 -5.00
N ALA A 15 -4.32 -7.16 -4.07
CA ALA A 15 -5.48 -7.20 -3.20
C ALA A 15 -6.80 -7.11 -3.98
N GLN A 16 -6.86 -6.24 -5.00
CA GLN A 16 -8.00 -6.12 -5.92
C GLN A 16 -8.29 -7.46 -6.61
N ALA A 17 -7.27 -8.05 -7.24
CA ALA A 17 -7.42 -9.28 -7.99
C ALA A 17 -7.77 -10.48 -7.09
N ALA A 18 -7.12 -10.61 -5.93
CA ALA A 18 -7.43 -11.63 -4.94
C ALA A 18 -8.89 -11.50 -4.44
N THR A 19 -9.36 -10.26 -4.22
CA THR A 19 -10.74 -10.00 -3.79
C THR A 19 -11.74 -10.38 -4.87
N LYS A 20 -11.50 -9.98 -6.13
CA LYS A 20 -12.37 -10.37 -7.26
C LYS A 20 -12.54 -11.88 -7.34
N ALA A 21 -11.42 -12.61 -7.31
CA ALA A 21 -11.45 -14.08 -7.36
C ALA A 21 -12.24 -14.65 -6.17
N ALA A 22 -11.94 -14.20 -4.96
CA ALA A 22 -12.57 -14.73 -3.75
C ALA A 22 -14.08 -14.47 -3.72
N VAL A 23 -14.56 -13.28 -4.11
CA VAL A 23 -16.01 -12.98 -4.17
C VAL A 23 -16.68 -13.78 -5.27
N THR A 24 -16.05 -13.93 -6.46
CA THR A 24 -16.57 -14.77 -7.55
C THR A 24 -16.72 -16.22 -7.10
N MET A 25 -15.73 -16.76 -6.39
CA MET A 25 -15.80 -18.14 -5.87
C MET A 25 -16.82 -18.28 -4.75
N LEU A 26 -17.00 -17.25 -3.89
CA LEU A 26 -17.96 -17.26 -2.79
C LEU A 26 -19.41 -17.27 -3.30
N LEU A 27 -19.71 -16.44 -4.28
CA LEU A 27 -21.08 -16.26 -4.79
C LEU A 27 -21.43 -17.26 -5.89
N GLY A 28 -20.50 -17.56 -6.79
CA GLY A 28 -20.73 -18.46 -7.92
C GLY A 28 -20.44 -19.93 -7.61
N ASN A 29 -19.85 -20.25 -6.48
CA ASN A 29 -19.35 -21.60 -6.12
C ASN A 29 -18.47 -22.25 -7.20
N VAL A 30 -17.74 -21.47 -7.94
CA VAL A 30 -16.84 -21.91 -9.01
C VAL A 30 -15.39 -21.93 -8.53
N SER A 31 -14.47 -22.49 -9.33
CA SER A 31 -13.03 -22.32 -9.17
C SER A 31 -12.54 -21.22 -10.10
N VAL A 32 -11.57 -20.42 -9.65
CA VAL A 32 -11.02 -19.30 -10.41
C VAL A 32 -9.49 -19.38 -10.36
N ASP A 33 -8.86 -19.60 -11.52
CA ASP A 33 -7.41 -19.71 -11.64
C ASP A 33 -6.75 -18.39 -12.04
N GLN A 34 -7.51 -17.48 -12.63
CA GLN A 34 -7.05 -16.14 -13.02
C GLN A 34 -8.22 -15.17 -13.07
N VAL A 35 -7.92 -13.90 -12.89
CA VAL A 35 -8.91 -12.81 -12.99
C VAL A 35 -8.34 -11.66 -13.80
N THR A 36 -9.21 -10.97 -14.51
CA THR A 36 -8.91 -9.72 -15.19
C THR A 36 -9.46 -8.56 -14.39
N VAL A 37 -8.62 -7.57 -14.11
CA VAL A 37 -8.95 -6.37 -13.34
C VAL A 37 -8.62 -5.12 -14.15
N SER A 38 -9.42 -4.07 -13.96
CA SER A 38 -9.18 -2.75 -14.56
C SER A 38 -8.55 -1.83 -13.52
N LEU A 39 -7.43 -1.21 -13.88
CA LEU A 39 -6.69 -0.27 -13.02
C LEU A 39 -7.20 1.16 -13.18
N PRO A 40 -6.87 2.07 -12.23
CA PRO A 40 -7.27 3.49 -12.30
C PRO A 40 -6.94 4.18 -13.62
N GLY A 41 -5.79 3.85 -14.23
CA GLY A 41 -5.35 4.35 -15.54
C GLY A 41 -6.03 3.70 -16.76
N LYS A 42 -7.12 2.93 -16.57
CA LYS A 42 -7.81 2.15 -17.60
C LYS A 42 -6.97 1.02 -18.22
N GLU A 43 -5.77 0.77 -17.71
CA GLU A 43 -4.99 -0.41 -18.06
C GLU A 43 -5.68 -1.66 -17.50
N VAL A 44 -5.66 -2.76 -18.26
CA VAL A 44 -6.29 -4.02 -17.90
C VAL A 44 -5.21 -5.07 -17.69
N LEU A 45 -5.27 -5.77 -16.56
CA LEU A 45 -4.33 -6.83 -16.23
C LEU A 45 -5.05 -8.15 -15.95
N THR A 46 -4.49 -9.24 -16.45
CA THR A 46 -4.90 -10.60 -16.08
C THR A 46 -3.86 -11.19 -15.14
N LEU A 47 -4.31 -11.56 -13.94
CA LEU A 47 -3.47 -12.05 -12.85
C LEU A 47 -3.87 -13.47 -12.47
N LYS A 48 -2.86 -14.32 -12.29
CA LYS A 48 -3.07 -15.69 -11.80
C LYS A 48 -3.35 -15.69 -10.30
N ILE A 49 -4.25 -16.56 -9.88
CA ILE A 49 -4.49 -16.87 -8.47
C ILE A 49 -3.46 -17.91 -8.04
N ALA A 50 -2.62 -17.54 -7.09
CA ALA A 50 -1.56 -18.42 -6.59
C ALA A 50 -2.11 -19.48 -5.62
N GLU A 51 -3.10 -19.10 -4.82
CA GLU A 51 -3.75 -19.97 -3.85
C GLU A 51 -5.23 -19.63 -3.73
N ALA A 52 -6.07 -20.65 -3.54
CA ALA A 52 -7.48 -20.48 -3.28
C ALA A 52 -7.98 -21.54 -2.30
N GLN A 53 -8.72 -21.13 -1.28
CA GLN A 53 -9.26 -21.99 -0.25
C GLN A 53 -10.70 -21.61 0.06
N LYS A 54 -11.59 -22.62 0.12
CA LYS A 54 -12.97 -22.48 0.58
C LYS A 54 -13.10 -23.04 1.98
N GLU A 55 -13.74 -22.32 2.88
CA GLU A 55 -14.14 -22.78 4.20
C GLU A 55 -15.66 -23.00 4.20
N PHE A 56 -16.10 -24.13 4.74
CA PHE A 56 -17.50 -24.52 4.77
C PHE A 56 -18.04 -24.45 6.20
N ASN A 57 -19.32 -24.09 6.32
CA ASN A 57 -20.00 -24.09 7.60
C ASN A 57 -20.07 -25.51 8.17
N LYS A 58 -19.46 -25.71 9.34
CA LYS A 58 -19.35 -27.00 10.01
C LYS A 58 -20.66 -27.48 10.62
N TYR A 59 -21.64 -26.61 10.81
CA TYR A 59 -22.89 -26.91 11.51
C TYR A 59 -23.95 -27.54 10.60
N ASN A 60 -23.86 -27.40 9.29
CA ASN A 60 -24.79 -27.97 8.32
C ASN A 60 -24.11 -29.07 7.48
N LYS A 61 -23.99 -30.26 8.04
CA LYS A 61 -23.32 -31.40 7.38
C LYS A 61 -24.07 -31.91 6.14
N SER A 62 -25.39 -31.71 6.07
CA SER A 62 -26.23 -32.23 4.97
C SER A 62 -26.19 -31.33 3.71
N ASN A 63 -25.88 -30.06 3.87
CA ASN A 63 -25.73 -29.11 2.77
C ASN A 63 -24.67 -28.07 3.15
N PRO A 64 -23.38 -28.40 2.93
CA PRO A 64 -22.29 -27.51 3.33
C PRO A 64 -22.31 -26.22 2.49
N GLU A 65 -22.67 -25.12 3.14
CA GLU A 65 -22.59 -23.79 2.55
C GLU A 65 -21.19 -23.20 2.70
N ILE A 66 -20.68 -22.53 1.68
CA ILE A 66 -19.40 -21.83 1.76
C ILE A 66 -19.54 -20.66 2.74
N GLU A 67 -18.80 -20.71 3.83
CA GLU A 67 -18.77 -19.67 4.86
C GLU A 67 -17.83 -18.53 4.46
N SER A 68 -16.64 -18.89 3.96
CA SER A 68 -15.68 -17.91 3.47
C SER A 68 -14.79 -18.48 2.36
N VAL A 69 -14.21 -17.59 1.56
CA VAL A 69 -13.22 -17.93 0.55
C VAL A 69 -11.99 -17.03 0.75
N SER A 70 -10.81 -17.62 0.67
CA SER A 70 -9.54 -16.93 0.66
C SER A 70 -8.83 -17.18 -0.66
N CYS A 71 -8.43 -16.13 -1.35
CA CYS A 71 -7.58 -16.21 -2.54
C CYS A 71 -6.32 -15.37 -2.35
N ALA A 72 -5.22 -15.79 -2.99
CA ALA A 72 -3.96 -15.06 -2.95
C ALA A 72 -3.43 -14.77 -4.35
N VAL A 73 -2.80 -13.62 -4.50
CA VAL A 73 -2.05 -13.23 -5.68
C VAL A 73 -0.60 -12.99 -5.28
N ARG A 74 0.34 -13.55 -6.07
CA ARG A 74 1.77 -13.32 -5.89
C ARG A 74 2.14 -11.99 -6.51
N LYS A 75 2.73 -11.10 -5.71
CA LYS A 75 3.20 -9.80 -6.19
C LYS A 75 4.39 -9.96 -7.12
N ASP A 76 4.36 -9.28 -8.25
CA ASP A 76 5.48 -9.13 -9.18
C ASP A 76 5.77 -7.64 -9.34
N SER A 77 6.96 -7.23 -8.89
CA SER A 77 7.40 -5.83 -8.95
C SER A 77 8.13 -5.48 -10.26
N GLY A 78 8.17 -6.41 -11.21
CA GLY A 78 8.96 -6.20 -12.43
C GLY A 78 10.46 -6.16 -12.15
N ASP A 79 11.14 -5.20 -12.74
CA ASP A 79 12.58 -4.97 -12.54
C ASP A 79 12.84 -3.96 -11.40
N ASP A 80 11.81 -3.58 -10.62
CA ASP A 80 11.98 -2.72 -9.45
C ASP A 80 12.56 -3.50 -8.26
N PRO A 81 13.57 -2.97 -7.54
CA PRO A 81 14.17 -3.60 -6.37
C PRO A 81 13.27 -3.50 -5.13
N ASP A 82 11.99 -3.74 -5.28
CA ASP A 82 11.00 -3.69 -4.23
C ASP A 82 11.10 -4.92 -3.31
N ILE A 83 11.28 -4.70 -2.03
CA ILE A 83 11.38 -5.74 -1.01
C ILE A 83 10.12 -6.62 -0.90
N THR A 84 8.98 -6.10 -1.35
CA THR A 84 7.72 -6.84 -1.37
C THR A 84 7.54 -7.69 -2.62
N ASN A 85 8.57 -7.81 -3.48
CA ASN A 85 8.51 -8.69 -4.64
C ASN A 85 8.35 -10.16 -4.23
N GLY A 86 7.42 -10.87 -4.86
CA GLY A 86 7.19 -12.31 -4.61
C GLY A 86 6.27 -12.65 -3.44
N ILE A 87 5.90 -11.70 -2.57
CA ILE A 87 4.97 -11.96 -1.46
C ILE A 87 3.58 -12.37 -1.94
N LEU A 88 2.86 -13.08 -1.09
CA LEU A 88 1.45 -13.40 -1.32
C LEU A 88 0.56 -12.36 -0.61
N VAL A 89 -0.34 -11.77 -1.39
CA VAL A 89 -1.39 -10.87 -0.89
C VAL A 89 -2.70 -11.62 -0.93
N TYR A 90 -3.25 -11.89 0.25
CA TYR A 90 -4.50 -12.62 0.44
C TYR A 90 -5.67 -11.68 0.57
N SER A 91 -6.81 -12.12 0.05
CA SER A 91 -8.13 -11.57 0.36
C SER A 91 -9.03 -12.69 0.84
N LYS A 92 -9.47 -12.62 2.09
CA LYS A 92 -10.50 -13.48 2.66
C LYS A 92 -11.83 -12.76 2.64
N VAL A 93 -12.84 -13.39 2.05
CA VAL A 93 -14.19 -12.83 1.93
C VAL A 93 -15.23 -13.70 2.58
N SER A 94 -16.24 -13.08 3.18
CA SER A 94 -17.39 -13.77 3.77
C SER A 94 -18.64 -12.91 3.60
N ARG A 95 -19.83 -13.57 3.66
CA ARG A 95 -21.12 -12.86 3.61
C ARG A 95 -21.38 -12.15 4.93
N ILE A 96 -21.97 -10.97 4.85
CA ILE A 96 -22.54 -10.22 5.98
C ILE A 96 -23.95 -9.75 5.63
N LYS A 97 -24.66 -9.19 6.59
CA LYS A 97 -26.06 -8.78 6.40
C LYS A 97 -26.22 -7.74 5.30
N SER A 98 -25.37 -6.73 5.25
CA SER A 98 -25.45 -5.64 4.25
C SER A 98 -24.15 -4.86 4.15
N GLY A 99 -23.93 -4.19 3.01
CA GLY A 99 -22.81 -3.30 2.75
C GLY A 99 -21.49 -4.01 2.50
N ILE A 100 -20.42 -3.24 2.37
CA ILE A 100 -19.05 -3.75 2.15
C ILE A 100 -18.19 -3.28 3.32
N VAL A 101 -17.60 -4.24 4.04
CA VAL A 101 -16.65 -3.99 5.13
C VAL A 101 -15.27 -4.43 4.67
N LEU A 102 -14.32 -3.50 4.65
CA LEU A 102 -12.93 -3.76 4.25
C LEU A 102 -11.98 -3.45 5.40
N ASP A 103 -11.19 -4.43 5.82
CA ASP A 103 -10.19 -4.26 6.85
C ASP A 103 -8.88 -5.01 6.53
N GLY A 104 -7.83 -4.75 7.30
CA GLY A 104 -6.56 -5.45 7.26
C GLY A 104 -6.49 -6.56 8.31
N GLY A 105 -5.97 -7.70 7.91
CA GLY A 105 -5.62 -8.84 8.75
C GLY A 105 -4.11 -8.91 9.01
N ILE A 106 -3.61 -10.13 9.17
CA ILE A 106 -2.20 -10.42 9.48
C ILE A 106 -1.29 -9.75 8.46
N GLY A 107 -0.25 -9.06 8.95
CA GLY A 107 0.79 -8.43 8.14
C GLY A 107 0.37 -7.18 7.35
N VAL A 108 -0.90 -6.75 7.47
CA VAL A 108 -1.32 -5.41 7.03
C VAL A 108 -1.26 -4.46 8.22
N GLY A 109 -0.44 -3.42 8.10
CA GLY A 109 -0.20 -2.50 9.20
C GLY A 109 -1.41 -1.67 9.60
N ARG A 110 -1.36 -1.12 10.82
CA ARG A 110 -2.33 -0.14 11.34
C ARG A 110 -1.69 1.23 11.41
N VAL A 111 -2.45 2.23 11.02
CA VAL A 111 -2.04 3.64 11.14
C VAL A 111 -2.06 4.05 12.61
N THR A 112 -0.94 4.58 13.11
CA THR A 112 -0.81 5.03 14.51
C THR A 112 -0.51 6.52 14.64
N LYS A 113 -0.27 7.22 13.52
CA LYS A 113 0.05 8.65 13.48
C LYS A 113 -0.84 9.38 12.48
N PRO A 114 -1.18 10.66 12.74
CA PRO A 114 -1.96 11.47 11.80
C PRO A 114 -1.14 11.82 10.54
N GLY A 115 -1.83 12.32 9.50
CA GLY A 115 -1.20 12.82 8.26
C GLY A 115 -0.97 11.77 7.18
N LEU A 116 -1.34 10.52 7.43
CA LEU A 116 -1.38 9.46 6.43
C LEU A 116 -2.72 9.45 5.68
N ASP A 117 -2.77 8.68 4.60
CA ASP A 117 -3.98 8.51 3.77
C ASP A 117 -5.19 8.02 4.58
N GLN A 118 -4.96 7.11 5.53
CA GLN A 118 -6.02 6.57 6.39
C GLN A 118 -5.96 7.17 7.80
N PRO A 119 -7.12 7.32 8.47
CA PRO A 119 -7.19 7.74 9.86
C PRO A 119 -6.44 6.80 10.81
N VAL A 120 -6.03 7.35 11.97
CA VAL A 120 -5.42 6.58 13.06
C VAL A 120 -6.38 5.46 13.50
N GLY A 121 -5.84 4.26 13.68
CA GLY A 121 -6.57 3.04 14.03
C GLY A 121 -6.99 2.20 12.82
N ASN A 122 -7.10 2.78 11.63
CA ASN A 122 -7.48 2.05 10.43
C ASN A 122 -6.32 1.19 9.89
N ALA A 123 -6.69 0.13 9.16
CA ALA A 123 -5.73 -0.62 8.37
C ALA A 123 -5.08 0.27 7.32
N ALA A 124 -3.77 0.13 7.12
CA ALA A 124 -2.98 0.85 6.15
C ALA A 124 -3.27 0.36 4.71
N ILE A 125 -4.53 0.39 4.33
CA ILE A 125 -5.01 0.14 2.97
C ILE A 125 -5.41 1.50 2.41
N ASN A 126 -4.61 2.04 1.50
CA ASN A 126 -4.80 3.40 0.98
C ASN A 126 -6.11 3.56 0.21
N THR A 127 -6.55 4.80 0.02
CA THR A 127 -7.84 5.16 -0.59
C THR A 127 -8.02 4.53 -1.98
N VAL A 128 -7.02 4.60 -2.85
CA VAL A 128 -7.13 4.02 -4.20
C VAL A 128 -7.29 2.49 -4.17
N PRO A 129 -6.45 1.70 -3.49
CA PRO A 129 -6.70 0.27 -3.28
C PRO A 129 -8.07 -0.05 -2.67
N ARG A 130 -8.54 0.73 -1.69
CA ARG A 130 -9.90 0.56 -1.13
C ARG A 130 -10.98 0.71 -2.20
N GLN A 131 -10.89 1.75 -3.01
CA GLN A 131 -11.83 1.99 -4.12
C GLN A 131 -11.80 0.85 -5.15
N MET A 132 -10.59 0.38 -5.52
CA MET A 132 -10.42 -0.74 -6.45
C MET A 132 -11.07 -2.02 -5.90
N ILE A 133 -10.84 -2.36 -4.64
CA ILE A 133 -11.41 -3.53 -3.98
C ILE A 133 -12.94 -3.43 -3.89
N VAL A 134 -13.46 -2.30 -3.41
CA VAL A 134 -14.91 -2.08 -3.27
C VAL A 134 -15.61 -2.16 -4.62
N LYS A 135 -15.00 -1.62 -5.68
CA LYS A 135 -15.51 -1.70 -7.05
C LYS A 135 -15.66 -3.16 -7.50
N GLU A 136 -14.62 -3.98 -7.34
CA GLU A 136 -14.69 -5.39 -7.74
C GLU A 136 -15.76 -6.16 -6.95
N VAL A 137 -15.87 -5.91 -5.64
CA VAL A 137 -16.93 -6.52 -4.83
C VAL A 137 -18.30 -6.14 -5.37
N SER A 138 -18.53 -4.84 -5.65
CA SER A 138 -19.81 -4.35 -6.14
C SER A 138 -20.16 -4.93 -7.50
N GLU A 139 -19.20 -4.99 -8.43
CA GLU A 139 -19.40 -5.54 -9.78
C GLU A 139 -19.72 -7.04 -9.72
N VAL A 140 -19.03 -7.82 -8.88
CA VAL A 140 -19.31 -9.25 -8.72
C VAL A 140 -20.64 -9.48 -8.02
N CYS A 141 -20.99 -8.72 -6.97
CA CYS A 141 -22.30 -8.80 -6.33
C CYS A 141 -23.42 -8.52 -7.32
N HIS A 142 -23.26 -7.51 -8.18
CA HIS A 142 -24.24 -7.21 -9.23
C HIS A 142 -24.34 -8.34 -10.25
N LEU A 143 -23.22 -8.93 -10.67
CA LEU A 143 -23.19 -10.06 -11.61
C LEU A 143 -23.98 -11.28 -11.13
N PHE A 144 -23.99 -11.52 -9.80
CA PHE A 144 -24.68 -12.66 -9.16
C PHE A 144 -26.02 -12.27 -8.51
N ASP A 145 -26.54 -11.07 -8.77
CA ASP A 145 -27.77 -10.54 -8.14
C ASP A 145 -27.78 -10.67 -6.61
N PHE A 146 -26.61 -10.59 -5.99
CA PHE A 146 -26.46 -10.76 -4.55
C PHE A 146 -26.84 -9.49 -3.80
N GLN A 147 -27.87 -9.55 -2.96
CA GLN A 147 -28.44 -8.42 -2.22
C GLN A 147 -27.86 -8.26 -0.80
N GLY A 148 -27.03 -9.19 -0.34
CA GLY A 148 -26.37 -9.11 0.96
C GLY A 148 -25.13 -8.21 0.95
N GLY A 149 -24.37 -8.28 2.03
CA GLY A 149 -23.08 -7.59 2.13
C GLY A 149 -21.88 -8.55 2.11
N ILE A 150 -20.72 -8.00 1.88
CA ILE A 150 -19.44 -8.73 1.85
C ILE A 150 -18.46 -8.09 2.84
N LYS A 151 -17.87 -8.91 3.69
CA LYS A 151 -16.69 -8.56 4.47
C LYS A 151 -15.45 -9.03 3.73
N VAL A 152 -14.46 -8.12 3.59
CA VAL A 152 -13.17 -8.36 2.96
C VAL A 152 -12.07 -8.12 3.98
N VAL A 153 -11.17 -9.08 4.14
CA VAL A 153 -9.98 -8.95 5.00
C VAL A 153 -8.74 -9.20 4.13
N ILE A 154 -7.90 -8.19 4.00
CA ILE A 154 -6.64 -8.28 3.25
C ILE A 154 -5.53 -8.67 4.21
N SER A 155 -4.74 -9.68 3.86
CA SER A 155 -3.63 -10.17 4.69
C SER A 155 -2.37 -10.38 3.85
N VAL A 156 -1.22 -10.18 4.47
CA VAL A 156 0.11 -10.43 3.91
C VAL A 156 0.94 -11.11 5.00
N PRO A 157 0.97 -12.43 5.10
CA PRO A 157 1.58 -13.14 6.24
C PRO A 157 3.01 -12.70 6.54
N GLU A 158 3.82 -12.43 5.51
CA GLU A 158 5.21 -11.96 5.64
C GLU A 158 5.32 -10.48 5.97
N GLY A 159 4.22 -9.74 5.93
CA GLY A 159 4.18 -8.28 5.98
C GLY A 159 4.73 -7.68 7.26
N GLU A 160 4.57 -8.34 8.40
CA GLU A 160 5.11 -7.86 9.68
C GLU A 160 6.65 -7.89 9.67
N ASN A 161 7.24 -8.98 9.19
CA ASN A 161 8.69 -9.12 9.09
C ASN A 161 9.29 -8.15 8.06
N LEU A 162 8.60 -7.96 6.94
CA LEU A 162 9.05 -7.05 5.88
C LEU A 162 8.89 -5.57 6.27
N ALA A 163 7.92 -5.24 7.10
CA ALA A 163 7.66 -3.86 7.50
C ALA A 163 8.90 -3.17 8.09
N ALA A 164 9.72 -3.89 8.87
CA ALA A 164 10.95 -3.38 9.45
C ALA A 164 11.97 -2.87 8.41
N GLN A 165 11.92 -3.37 7.20
CA GLN A 165 12.80 -3.03 6.09
C GLN A 165 12.18 -1.98 5.14
N THR A 166 11.01 -1.45 5.48
CA THR A 166 10.27 -0.43 4.72
C THR A 166 10.24 0.90 5.48
N PHE A 167 9.63 1.91 4.85
CA PHE A 167 9.35 3.18 5.52
C PHE A 167 8.17 3.14 6.52
N ASN A 168 7.41 2.04 6.56
CA ASN A 168 6.19 1.94 7.36
C ASN A 168 6.39 2.25 8.84
N PRO A 169 7.39 1.69 9.57
CA PRO A 169 7.60 2.01 10.98
C PRO A 169 7.87 3.50 11.21
N ARG A 170 8.64 4.13 10.32
CA ARG A 170 8.96 5.55 10.38
C ARG A 170 7.71 6.43 10.21
N LEU A 171 6.81 6.03 9.33
CA LEU A 171 5.52 6.67 9.10
C LEU A 171 4.48 6.35 10.19
N GLY A 172 4.82 5.53 11.19
CA GLY A 172 3.89 5.14 12.23
C GLY A 172 2.84 4.13 11.77
N ILE A 173 3.19 3.29 10.80
CA ILE A 173 2.40 2.12 10.43
C ILE A 173 3.01 0.92 11.15
N LYS A 174 2.23 0.27 12.02
CA LYS A 174 2.68 -0.82 12.90
C LYS A 174 1.97 -2.14 12.57
N GLY A 175 2.67 -3.26 12.79
CA GLY A 175 2.12 -4.62 12.65
C GLY A 175 2.03 -5.13 11.22
N GLY A 176 2.68 -4.45 10.26
CA GLY A 176 2.70 -4.90 8.87
C GLY A 176 3.03 -3.82 7.85
N ILE A 177 2.86 -4.17 6.58
CA ILE A 177 3.07 -3.27 5.44
C ILE A 177 1.78 -2.55 5.04
N SER A 178 1.92 -1.52 4.21
CA SER A 178 0.80 -0.84 3.57
C SER A 178 0.35 -1.54 2.29
N ILE A 179 -0.96 -1.53 2.05
CA ILE A 179 -1.56 -1.88 0.76
C ILE A 179 -1.74 -0.57 0.00
N LEU A 180 -0.90 -0.36 -1.02
CA LEU A 180 -0.78 0.91 -1.73
C LEU A 180 -0.67 0.73 -3.25
N GLY A 181 -0.73 1.85 -3.97
CA GLY A 181 -0.61 1.95 -5.42
C GLY A 181 -1.67 2.86 -6.01
N THR A 182 -1.25 4.01 -6.53
CA THR A 182 -2.15 5.01 -7.12
C THR A 182 -2.56 4.67 -8.55
N SER A 183 -1.64 4.10 -9.33
CA SER A 183 -1.89 3.66 -10.70
C SER A 183 -2.23 2.15 -10.82
N GLY A 184 -1.89 1.38 -9.79
CA GLY A 184 -1.92 -0.08 -9.80
C GLY A 184 -0.67 -0.73 -10.40
N ILE A 185 0.19 0.03 -11.07
CA ILE A 185 1.42 -0.42 -11.74
C ILE A 185 2.64 0.02 -10.93
N VAL A 186 3.64 -0.84 -10.87
CA VAL A 186 5.00 -0.51 -10.40
C VAL A 186 5.86 -0.15 -11.61
N GLU A 187 6.28 1.10 -11.66
CA GLU A 187 7.27 1.57 -12.62
C GLU A 187 8.64 1.54 -11.96
N PRO A 188 9.58 0.69 -12.44
CA PRO A 188 10.89 0.57 -11.82
C PRO A 188 11.64 1.89 -11.77
N MET A 189 12.27 2.19 -10.62
CA MET A 189 13.04 3.41 -10.37
C MET A 189 12.26 4.71 -10.63
N SER A 190 11.00 4.74 -10.25
CA SER A 190 10.10 5.88 -10.48
C SER A 190 10.45 7.08 -9.60
N ASP A 191 10.81 8.20 -10.23
CA ASP A 191 10.98 9.49 -9.58
C ASP A 191 9.70 9.94 -8.86
N LYS A 192 8.55 9.64 -9.45
CA LYS A 192 7.25 9.94 -8.86
C LYS A 192 7.06 9.22 -7.52
N ALA A 193 7.44 7.95 -7.43
CA ALA A 193 7.32 7.19 -6.17
C ALA A 193 8.18 7.78 -5.05
N LEU A 194 9.38 8.30 -5.38
CA LEU A 194 10.22 8.99 -4.42
C LEU A 194 9.60 10.33 -3.99
N LEU A 195 9.07 11.12 -4.93
CA LEU A 195 8.37 12.37 -4.61
C LEU A 195 7.11 12.13 -3.75
N ASP A 196 6.34 11.11 -4.06
CA ASP A 196 5.16 10.74 -3.27
C ASP A 196 5.56 10.36 -1.82
N THR A 197 6.68 9.66 -1.64
CA THR A 197 7.22 9.34 -0.30
C THR A 197 7.61 10.60 0.47
N ILE A 198 8.32 11.53 -0.19
CA ILE A 198 8.70 12.82 0.41
C ILE A 198 7.45 13.60 0.84
N ALA A 199 6.45 13.67 -0.04
CA ALA A 199 5.18 14.34 0.25
C ALA A 199 4.46 13.74 1.46
N VAL A 200 4.44 12.42 1.59
CA VAL A 200 3.84 11.73 2.74
C VAL A 200 4.58 12.06 4.04
N GLU A 201 5.91 12.03 4.05
CA GLU A 201 6.71 12.39 5.24
C GLU A 201 6.47 13.86 5.66
N LEU A 202 6.41 14.78 4.72
CA LEU A 202 6.15 16.20 5.00
C LEU A 202 4.73 16.42 5.56
N LYS A 203 3.71 15.81 4.93
CA LYS A 203 2.32 15.88 5.41
C LYS A 203 2.18 15.35 6.83
N GLN A 204 2.85 14.25 7.13
CA GLN A 204 2.83 13.67 8.47
C GLN A 204 3.44 14.63 9.50
N LYS A 205 4.63 15.19 9.23
CA LYS A 205 5.24 16.18 10.14
C LYS A 205 4.34 17.39 10.36
N ARG A 206 3.67 17.85 9.32
CA ARG A 206 2.72 18.96 9.44
C ARG A 206 1.51 18.59 10.29
N ALA A 207 0.97 17.38 10.13
CA ALA A 207 -0.15 16.87 10.92
C ALA A 207 0.24 16.59 12.39
N GLU A 208 1.52 16.28 12.67
CA GLU A 208 2.08 16.19 14.02
C GLU A 208 2.27 17.57 14.69
N GLY A 209 1.94 18.67 14.00
CA GLY A 209 2.01 20.04 14.55
C GLY A 209 3.35 20.74 14.32
N HIS A 210 4.29 20.13 13.58
CA HIS A 210 5.57 20.78 13.30
C HIS A 210 5.39 21.98 12.36
N SER A 211 5.87 23.15 12.79
CA SER A 211 5.92 24.37 11.96
C SER A 211 7.27 24.55 11.27
N ILE A 212 8.28 23.80 11.68
CA ILE A 212 9.65 23.83 11.15
C ILE A 212 9.99 22.43 10.68
N VAL A 213 10.65 22.33 9.52
CA VAL A 213 11.09 21.03 8.97
C VAL A 213 12.55 21.10 8.55
N ALA A 214 13.28 20.00 8.78
CA ALA A 214 14.59 19.79 8.22
C ALA A 214 14.52 18.84 7.03
N ILE A 215 15.18 19.20 5.94
CA ILE A 215 15.31 18.37 4.74
C ILE A 215 16.78 18.10 4.44
N SER A 216 17.08 16.92 3.88
CA SER A 216 18.44 16.55 3.51
C SER A 216 18.46 15.66 2.25
N PRO A 217 19.40 15.89 1.31
CA PRO A 217 19.56 15.04 0.11
C PRO A 217 19.98 13.59 0.41
N GLY A 218 20.47 13.32 1.62
CA GLY A 218 20.96 12.00 2.01
C GLY A 218 21.51 12.00 3.43
N ASN A 219 22.32 10.98 3.77
CA ASN A 219 22.85 10.79 5.13
C ASN A 219 24.20 11.51 5.38
N TYR A 220 24.71 12.23 4.38
CA TYR A 220 25.94 12.98 4.53
C TYR A 220 25.76 14.09 5.58
N GLY A 221 26.71 14.21 6.49
CA GLY A 221 26.67 15.21 7.55
C GLY A 221 25.84 14.83 8.78
N LEU A 222 25.23 13.66 8.82
CA LEU A 222 24.43 13.18 9.96
C LEU A 222 25.25 13.24 11.26
N GLU A 223 26.45 12.64 11.26
CA GLU A 223 27.33 12.63 12.42
C GLU A 223 27.87 14.02 12.72
N PHE A 224 28.23 14.81 11.71
CA PHE A 224 28.66 16.18 11.84
C PHE A 224 27.59 17.04 12.54
N MET A 225 26.36 17.00 12.05
CA MET A 225 25.25 17.78 12.61
C MET A 225 24.95 17.36 14.06
N LYS A 226 24.96 16.07 14.34
CA LYS A 226 24.72 15.54 15.68
C LYS A 226 25.82 15.98 16.65
N ARG A 227 27.08 15.85 16.25
CA ARG A 227 28.23 16.21 17.08
C ARG A 227 28.39 17.71 17.27
N THR A 228 28.19 18.51 16.20
CA THR A 228 28.48 19.94 16.21
C THR A 228 27.32 20.79 16.72
N TYR A 229 26.08 20.40 16.38
CA TYR A 229 24.87 21.18 16.66
C TYR A 229 23.86 20.45 17.53
N GLY A 230 24.13 19.21 17.94
CA GLY A 230 23.15 18.38 18.66
C GLY A 230 21.90 18.02 17.87
N TYR A 231 21.93 18.22 16.56
CA TYR A 231 20.77 18.06 15.68
C TYR A 231 20.74 16.65 15.08
N ASP A 232 19.62 15.93 15.30
CA ASP A 232 19.42 14.58 14.78
C ASP A 232 18.80 14.64 13.38
N LEU A 233 19.63 14.45 12.35
CA LEU A 233 19.18 14.39 10.95
C LEU A 233 18.35 13.15 10.60
N GLU A 234 18.29 12.13 11.44
CA GLU A 234 17.39 10.98 11.23
C GLU A 234 15.94 11.44 11.24
N ARG A 235 15.65 12.54 11.90
CA ARG A 235 14.34 13.20 11.91
C ARG A 235 14.08 14.08 10.69
N SER A 236 15.08 14.30 9.84
CA SER A 236 14.90 15.08 8.61
C SER A 236 14.17 14.30 7.54
N VAL A 237 13.46 15.00 6.65
CA VAL A 237 12.89 14.41 5.44
C VAL A 237 13.99 14.22 4.40
N LYS A 238 14.14 13.02 3.87
CA LYS A 238 15.15 12.70 2.86
C LYS A 238 14.62 13.07 1.48
N CYS A 239 15.23 14.09 0.86
CA CYS A 239 14.74 14.63 -0.44
C CYS A 239 15.50 14.12 -1.66
N SER A 240 16.52 13.26 -1.50
CA SER A 240 17.33 12.77 -2.61
C SER A 240 17.83 13.95 -3.50
N ASN A 241 17.67 13.83 -4.81
CA ASN A 241 17.99 14.91 -5.77
C ASN A 241 16.80 15.85 -6.03
N PHE A 242 15.65 15.66 -5.35
CA PHE A 242 14.41 16.43 -5.54
C PHE A 242 14.32 17.64 -4.61
N ILE A 243 15.43 18.38 -4.46
CA ILE A 243 15.51 19.51 -3.50
C ILE A 243 14.49 20.58 -3.84
N GLY A 244 14.40 21.00 -5.11
CA GLY A 244 13.47 22.04 -5.57
C GLY A 244 12.02 21.65 -5.31
N GLN A 245 11.59 20.47 -5.78
CA GLN A 245 10.22 19.98 -5.56
C GLN A 245 9.91 19.83 -4.06
N THR A 246 10.90 19.43 -3.25
CA THR A 246 10.71 19.32 -1.80
C THR A 246 10.51 20.69 -1.15
N ILE A 247 11.23 21.72 -1.60
CA ILE A 247 11.05 23.11 -1.15
C ILE A 247 9.65 23.60 -1.49
N ASP A 248 9.18 23.33 -2.70
CA ASP A 248 7.82 23.70 -3.14
C ASP A 248 6.75 23.03 -2.25
N MET A 249 6.88 21.73 -1.97
CA MET A 249 6.00 21.00 -1.07
C MET A 249 6.02 21.56 0.36
N VAL A 250 7.19 21.93 0.88
CA VAL A 250 7.34 22.56 2.21
C VAL A 250 6.57 23.87 2.28
N LYS A 251 6.67 24.69 1.23
CA LYS A 251 5.93 25.96 1.11
C LYS A 251 4.42 25.73 1.02
N GLU A 252 3.98 24.82 0.15
CA GLU A 252 2.55 24.49 -0.03
C GLU A 252 1.90 23.97 1.25
N LEU A 253 2.64 23.18 2.03
CA LEU A 253 2.17 22.63 3.31
C LEU A 253 2.19 23.66 4.46
N GLY A 254 2.67 24.88 4.22
CA GLY A 254 2.64 25.99 5.16
C GLY A 254 3.61 25.83 6.35
N PHE A 255 4.78 25.23 6.12
CA PHE A 255 5.86 25.30 7.11
C PHE A 255 6.40 26.73 7.20
N SER A 256 6.62 27.22 8.42
CA SER A 256 7.11 28.59 8.65
C SER A 256 8.60 28.74 8.42
N LYS A 257 9.37 27.66 8.63
CA LYS A 257 10.83 27.61 8.46
C LYS A 257 11.26 26.24 7.94
N MET A 258 12.36 26.24 7.21
CA MET A 258 13.00 25.05 6.68
C MET A 258 14.51 25.11 6.93
N LEU A 259 15.09 24.00 7.38
CA LEU A 259 16.53 23.79 7.43
C LEU A 259 16.93 22.84 6.31
N LEU A 260 17.71 23.32 5.35
CA LEU A 260 18.34 22.47 4.35
C LEU A 260 19.76 22.10 4.80
N THR A 261 20.02 20.81 4.93
CA THR A 261 21.33 20.31 5.33
C THR A 261 21.84 19.27 4.35
N GLY A 262 23.02 19.49 3.81
CA GLY A 262 23.62 18.54 2.86
C GLY A 262 25.08 18.85 2.57
N HIS A 263 25.77 17.89 1.97
CA HIS A 263 27.10 18.08 1.42
C HIS A 263 27.05 18.95 0.17
N ILE A 264 27.96 19.92 0.04
CA ILE A 264 27.98 20.87 -1.08
C ILE A 264 27.92 20.18 -2.44
N GLY A 265 28.63 19.06 -2.65
CA GLY A 265 28.62 18.30 -3.89
C GLY A 265 27.27 17.63 -4.22
N LYS A 266 26.32 17.60 -3.27
CA LYS A 266 24.93 17.16 -3.50
C LYS A 266 23.98 18.33 -3.76
N LEU A 267 24.33 19.53 -3.32
CA LEU A 267 23.50 20.72 -3.44
C LEU A 267 23.70 21.44 -4.79
N ILE A 268 24.86 21.23 -5.44
CA ILE A 268 25.23 21.88 -6.71
C ILE A 268 25.12 20.97 -7.95
N LYS A 269 24.55 19.79 -7.81
CA LYS A 269 24.32 18.85 -8.93
C LYS A 269 23.08 19.18 -9.72
#